data_ae959c1c809539d3facd1a730cadb717
#
_entry.id   ae959c1c809539d3facd1a730cadb717
#
_cell.length_a   1.000
_cell.length_b   1.000
_cell.length_c   1.000
_cell.angle_alpha   90.00
_cell.angle_beta   90.00
_cell.angle_gamma   90.00
#
_symmetry.space_group_name_H-M   'P 1'
#
loop_
_entity.id
_entity.type
_entity.pdbx_description
1 polymer ?
#
loop_
_entity_poly.entity_id
_entity_poly.type
_entity_poly.pdbx_seq_one_letter_code
_entity_poly.pdbx_strand_id
1 'polypeptide(L)'
;MRTLTVALGARSYPIHIGSGLLNRAGELLPPVRSARAIVVTNPVVAKHHLAPLQTALSRAGLQHEAVLIPDGEAHKNWATLHTIHTRLLELGAERSTLLIALGGGVVGDLAGFAAATYQRGMPLLQIPTTLLAQVDSSVGGKTAVNHPLGKNMIGAFYQPSAVIIDTATLTTLPARELAAGAAEVIKYGAACDAGFFEWLDSNLE
;
A
#
# COMPACT_ATOMS: atom_id res chain seq x y z
N MET A 1 -13.66 -4.44 12.74
CA MET A 1 -12.22 -4.38 12.46
C MET A 1 -11.54 -5.62 13.01
N ARG A 2 -10.69 -6.26 12.23
CA ARG A 2 -9.83 -7.38 12.62
C ARG A 2 -8.38 -6.93 12.51
N THR A 3 -7.52 -7.37 13.42
CA THR A 3 -6.09 -7.10 13.34
C THR A 3 -5.33 -8.42 13.32
N LEU A 4 -4.44 -8.57 12.33
CA LEU A 4 -3.50 -9.67 12.23
C LEU A 4 -2.09 -9.13 12.49
N THR A 5 -1.21 -9.95 13.01
CA THR A 5 0.20 -9.57 13.20
C THR A 5 1.09 -10.42 12.30
N VAL A 6 1.92 -9.77 11.48
CA VAL A 6 3.00 -10.43 10.77
C VAL A 6 4.18 -10.53 11.73
N ALA A 7 4.46 -11.77 12.18
CA ALA A 7 5.47 -12.03 13.21
C ALA A 7 6.87 -12.14 12.59
N LEU A 8 7.67 -11.06 12.72
CA LEU A 8 9.04 -10.95 12.21
C LEU A 8 10.03 -10.49 13.30
N GLY A 9 9.76 -10.87 14.56
CA GLY A 9 10.57 -10.42 15.71
C GLY A 9 10.49 -8.90 15.86
N ALA A 10 11.62 -8.22 15.88
CA ALA A 10 11.69 -6.76 16.02
C ALA A 10 11.09 -5.98 14.84
N ARG A 11 10.80 -6.66 13.72
CA ARG A 11 10.19 -6.05 12.52
C ARG A 11 8.73 -6.48 12.35
N SER A 12 8.11 -7.03 13.38
CA SER A 12 6.68 -7.40 13.37
C SER A 12 5.81 -6.16 13.16
N TYR A 13 4.73 -6.31 12.41
CA TYR A 13 3.82 -5.21 12.14
C TYR A 13 2.36 -5.67 12.09
N PRO A 14 1.40 -4.79 12.39
CA PRO A 14 -0.02 -5.10 12.31
C PRO A 14 -0.56 -4.93 10.89
N ILE A 15 -1.56 -5.76 10.55
CA ILE A 15 -2.47 -5.60 9.41
C ILE A 15 -3.87 -5.36 9.99
N HIS A 16 -4.41 -4.17 9.78
CA HIS A 16 -5.77 -3.81 10.21
C HIS A 16 -6.73 -4.00 9.04
N ILE A 17 -7.79 -4.76 9.21
CA ILE A 17 -8.76 -5.11 8.16
C ILE A 17 -10.16 -4.72 8.63
N GLY A 18 -10.89 -3.99 7.79
CA GLY A 18 -12.27 -3.61 8.09
C GLY A 18 -12.82 -2.60 7.09
N SER A 19 -14.08 -2.24 7.25
CA SER A 19 -14.74 -1.22 6.44
C SER A 19 -14.66 0.14 7.12
N GLY A 20 -14.40 1.22 6.35
CA GLY A 20 -14.33 2.60 6.81
C GLY A 20 -13.06 2.96 7.58
N LEU A 21 -12.00 2.12 7.49
CA LEU A 21 -10.75 2.34 8.22
C LEU A 21 -9.97 3.55 7.70
N LEU A 22 -10.15 3.92 6.44
CA LEU A 22 -9.49 5.09 5.84
C LEU A 22 -9.82 6.37 6.60
N ASN A 23 -11.08 6.54 7.02
CA ASN A 23 -11.53 7.69 7.81
C ASN A 23 -10.95 7.71 9.24
N ARG A 24 -10.42 6.59 9.70
CA ARG A 24 -9.82 6.37 11.02
C ARG A 24 -8.34 6.05 10.94
N ALA A 25 -7.72 6.22 9.77
CA ALA A 25 -6.32 5.86 9.54
C ALA A 25 -5.38 6.51 10.57
N GLY A 26 -5.69 7.74 11.02
CA GLY A 26 -4.94 8.43 12.06
C GLY A 26 -4.85 7.70 13.41
N GLU A 27 -5.85 6.86 13.74
CA GLU A 27 -5.88 6.05 14.97
C GLU A 27 -5.06 4.74 14.84
N LEU A 28 -4.74 4.36 13.60
CA LEU A 28 -4.09 3.09 13.25
C LEU A 28 -2.65 3.28 12.76
N LEU A 29 -2.11 4.47 12.90
CA LEU A 29 -0.75 4.77 12.49
C LEU A 29 0.26 3.98 13.32
N PRO A 30 1.34 3.51 12.69
CA PRO A 30 2.44 2.93 13.44
C PRO A 30 3.08 4.00 14.34
N PRO A 31 3.79 3.61 15.39
CA PRO A 31 4.58 4.56 16.17
C PRO A 31 5.61 5.25 15.28
N VAL A 32 5.39 6.54 15.00
CA VAL A 32 6.30 7.36 14.20
C VAL A 32 6.86 8.49 15.04
N ARG A 33 8.12 8.87 14.78
CA ARG A 33 8.81 9.95 15.51
C ARG A 33 8.54 11.33 14.90
N SER A 34 8.07 11.37 13.66
CA SER A 34 7.80 12.60 12.92
C SER A 34 6.31 12.93 12.94
N ALA A 35 5.97 14.18 13.10
CA ALA A 35 4.61 14.69 12.89
C ALA A 35 4.30 14.95 11.40
N ARG A 36 5.07 14.35 10.47
CA ARG A 36 4.88 14.53 9.02
C ARG A 36 4.66 13.20 8.32
N ALA A 37 3.76 13.22 7.34
CA ALA A 37 3.48 12.13 6.42
C ALA A 37 3.51 12.61 4.97
N ILE A 38 3.97 11.77 4.05
CA ILE A 38 3.88 12.01 2.60
C ILE A 38 3.12 10.85 1.98
N VAL A 39 2.02 11.18 1.28
CA VAL A 39 1.15 10.20 0.65
C VAL A 39 1.53 10.07 -0.83
N VAL A 40 1.99 8.90 -1.24
CA VAL A 40 2.18 8.55 -2.66
C VAL A 40 0.91 7.88 -3.16
N THR A 41 0.34 8.39 -4.23
CA THR A 41 -0.88 7.87 -4.86
C THR A 41 -0.93 8.24 -6.34
N ASN A 42 -1.95 7.79 -7.07
CA ASN A 42 -2.21 8.20 -8.45
C ASN A 42 -3.53 9.01 -8.56
N PRO A 43 -3.79 9.72 -9.67
CA PRO A 43 -4.98 10.55 -9.81
C PRO A 43 -6.31 9.78 -9.69
N VAL A 44 -6.35 8.51 -10.13
CA VAL A 44 -7.55 7.67 -10.07
C VAL A 44 -7.92 7.36 -8.62
N VAL A 45 -6.96 6.91 -7.84
CA VAL A 45 -7.15 6.61 -6.41
C VAL A 45 -7.38 7.90 -5.60
N ALA A 46 -6.61 8.96 -5.90
CA ALA A 46 -6.71 10.24 -5.20
C ALA A 46 -8.13 10.83 -5.26
N LYS A 47 -8.80 10.72 -6.41
CA LYS A 47 -10.17 11.20 -6.61
C LYS A 47 -11.15 10.65 -5.58
N HIS A 48 -10.97 9.41 -5.14
CA HIS A 48 -11.90 8.72 -4.26
C HIS A 48 -11.42 8.66 -2.80
N HIS A 49 -10.13 8.55 -2.57
CA HIS A 49 -9.59 8.10 -1.29
C HIS A 49 -8.59 9.06 -0.63
N LEU A 50 -8.05 10.05 -1.35
CA LEU A 50 -7.04 10.95 -0.78
C LEU A 50 -7.64 11.88 0.27
N ALA A 51 -8.76 12.54 -0.01
CA ALA A 51 -9.36 13.52 0.91
C ALA A 51 -9.81 12.91 2.26
N PRO A 52 -10.47 11.72 2.30
CA PRO A 52 -10.74 11.03 3.57
C PRO A 52 -9.48 10.74 4.39
N LEU A 53 -8.41 10.23 3.73
CA LEU A 53 -7.13 9.97 4.40
C LEU A 53 -6.52 11.26 4.96
N GLN A 54 -6.44 12.32 4.17
CA GLN A 54 -5.90 13.61 4.60
C GLN A 54 -6.64 14.17 5.81
N THR A 55 -7.98 14.05 5.82
CA THR A 55 -8.79 14.43 6.97
C THR A 55 -8.43 13.64 8.22
N ALA A 56 -8.24 12.32 8.08
CA ALA A 56 -7.85 11.45 9.19
C ALA A 56 -6.44 11.77 9.72
N LEU A 57 -5.48 12.05 8.82
CA LEU A 57 -4.13 12.47 9.19
C LEU A 57 -4.11 13.82 9.91
N SER A 58 -4.89 14.81 9.43
CA SER A 58 -5.03 16.11 10.08
C SER A 58 -5.60 15.99 11.49
N ARG A 59 -6.62 15.14 11.68
CA ARG A 59 -7.21 14.87 13.01
C ARG A 59 -6.19 14.23 13.97
N ALA A 60 -5.27 13.46 13.44
CA ALA A 60 -4.17 12.85 14.21
C ALA A 60 -3.00 13.82 14.45
N GLY A 61 -3.09 15.09 14.00
CA GLY A 61 -2.06 16.09 14.18
C GLY A 61 -0.86 15.97 13.23
N LEU A 62 -0.96 15.15 12.15
CA LEU A 62 0.10 15.03 11.17
C LEU A 62 -0.01 16.10 10.07
N GLN A 63 1.07 16.79 9.82
CA GLN A 63 1.26 17.55 8.58
C GLN A 63 1.44 16.57 7.43
N HIS A 64 0.76 16.79 6.32
CA HIS A 64 0.82 15.86 5.20
C HIS A 64 0.84 16.56 3.85
N GLU A 65 1.51 15.92 2.91
CA GLU A 65 1.59 16.29 1.50
C GLU A 65 1.30 15.07 0.63
N ALA A 66 0.86 15.31 -0.61
CA ALA A 66 0.63 14.23 -1.56
C ALA A 66 1.58 14.33 -2.75
N VAL A 67 2.10 13.18 -3.17
CA VAL A 67 2.89 13.00 -4.38
C VAL A 67 2.06 12.15 -5.35
N LEU A 68 1.62 12.75 -6.44
CA LEU A 68 0.88 12.05 -7.48
C LEU A 68 1.85 11.46 -8.50
N ILE A 69 1.72 10.16 -8.75
CA ILE A 69 2.43 9.43 -9.80
C ILE A 69 1.45 9.02 -10.90
N PRO A 70 1.89 8.81 -12.14
CA PRO A 70 1.03 8.32 -13.20
C PRO A 70 0.41 6.94 -12.84
N ASP A 71 -0.81 6.70 -13.34
CA ASP A 71 -1.50 5.42 -13.15
C ASP A 71 -1.03 4.36 -14.15
N GLY A 72 -1.01 3.11 -13.72
CA GLY A 72 -0.78 1.93 -14.56
C GLY A 72 0.62 1.33 -14.49
N GLU A 73 0.70 0.04 -14.84
CA GLU A 73 1.91 -0.80 -14.76
C GLU A 73 3.08 -0.26 -15.60
N ALA A 74 2.81 0.42 -16.70
CA ALA A 74 3.84 1.04 -17.55
C ALA A 74 4.68 2.09 -16.81
N HIS A 75 4.13 2.67 -15.76
CA HIS A 75 4.78 3.68 -14.93
C HIS A 75 5.50 3.12 -13.70
N LYS A 76 5.48 1.80 -13.50
CA LYS A 76 6.25 1.14 -12.45
C LYS A 76 7.72 1.00 -12.87
N ASN A 77 8.43 2.11 -12.93
CA ASN A 77 9.79 2.20 -13.50
C ASN A 77 10.69 3.19 -12.75
N TRP A 78 11.97 3.25 -13.15
CA TRP A 78 12.97 4.14 -12.57
C TRP A 78 12.62 5.62 -12.66
N ALA A 79 12.02 6.06 -13.77
CA ALA A 79 11.67 7.47 -13.94
C ALA A 79 10.63 7.92 -12.91
N THR A 80 9.62 7.09 -12.67
CA THR A 80 8.60 7.36 -11.65
C THR A 80 9.19 7.29 -10.24
N LEU A 81 10.05 6.30 -9.96
CA LEU A 81 10.76 6.22 -8.68
C LEU A 81 11.63 7.47 -8.44
N HIS A 82 12.35 7.92 -9.45
CA HIS A 82 13.15 9.16 -9.38
C HIS A 82 12.27 10.38 -9.08
N THR A 83 11.08 10.46 -9.69
CA THR A 83 10.12 11.53 -9.39
C THR A 83 9.70 11.52 -7.93
N ILE A 84 9.41 10.33 -7.35
CA ILE A 84 9.09 10.22 -5.91
C ILE A 84 10.26 10.74 -5.07
N HIS A 85 11.50 10.30 -5.33
CA HIS A 85 12.68 10.76 -4.59
C HIS A 85 12.88 12.27 -4.69
N THR A 86 12.74 12.84 -5.89
CA THR A 86 12.85 14.29 -6.08
C THR A 86 11.81 15.04 -5.24
N ARG A 87 10.55 14.58 -5.25
CA ARG A 87 9.50 15.20 -4.44
C ARG A 87 9.77 15.07 -2.93
N LEU A 88 10.29 13.93 -2.47
CA LEU A 88 10.69 13.77 -1.07
C LEU A 88 11.78 14.77 -0.67
N LEU A 89 12.77 15.02 -1.54
CA LEU A 89 13.83 16.00 -1.32
C LEU A 89 13.28 17.43 -1.32
N GLU A 90 12.47 17.80 -2.29
CA GLU A 90 11.85 19.12 -2.40
C GLU A 90 10.97 19.45 -1.19
N LEU A 91 10.24 18.45 -0.69
CA LEU A 91 9.42 18.55 0.50
C LEU A 91 10.25 18.53 1.80
N GLY A 92 11.56 18.36 1.74
CA GLY A 92 12.42 18.27 2.92
C GLY A 92 12.06 17.08 3.82
N ALA A 93 11.69 15.95 3.22
CA ALA A 93 11.37 14.75 3.99
C ALA A 93 12.59 14.27 4.78
N GLU A 94 12.40 13.98 6.04
CA GLU A 94 13.41 13.41 6.93
C GLU A 94 13.31 11.88 6.96
N ARG A 95 14.35 11.22 7.45
CA ARG A 95 14.35 9.77 7.64
C ARG A 95 13.22 9.27 8.55
N SER A 96 12.71 10.13 9.42
CA SER A 96 11.60 9.82 10.34
C SER A 96 10.21 10.10 9.75
N THR A 97 10.13 10.80 8.61
CA THR A 97 8.86 11.10 7.93
C THR A 97 8.16 9.81 7.49
N LEU A 98 6.86 9.69 7.75
CA LEU A 98 6.07 8.54 7.36
C LEU A 98 5.73 8.60 5.86
N LEU A 99 6.16 7.62 5.08
CA LEU A 99 5.71 7.46 3.70
C LEU A 99 4.47 6.57 3.68
N ILE A 100 3.40 7.03 3.05
CA ILE A 100 2.14 6.31 2.94
C ILE A 100 1.91 5.95 1.47
N ALA A 101 1.79 4.67 1.18
CA ALA A 101 1.39 4.16 -0.13
C ALA A 101 -0.13 3.99 -0.16
N LEU A 102 -0.85 4.88 -0.83
CA LEU A 102 -2.31 4.79 -0.99
C LEU A 102 -2.62 4.37 -2.43
N GLY A 103 -2.92 3.08 -2.67
CA GLY A 103 -3.21 2.61 -4.03
C GLY A 103 -3.12 1.11 -4.23
N GLY A 104 -3.08 0.69 -5.48
CA GLY A 104 -2.83 -0.71 -5.87
C GLY A 104 -1.35 -1.10 -5.78
N GLY A 105 -1.02 -2.29 -6.30
CA GLY A 105 0.34 -2.86 -6.23
C GLY A 105 1.42 -1.98 -6.86
N VAL A 106 1.12 -1.26 -7.95
CA VAL A 106 2.08 -0.33 -8.58
C VAL A 106 2.49 0.78 -7.60
N VAL A 107 1.52 1.39 -6.92
CA VAL A 107 1.78 2.45 -5.93
C VAL A 107 2.52 1.86 -4.73
N GLY A 108 2.08 0.69 -4.24
CA GLY A 108 2.70 0.00 -3.11
C GLY A 108 4.16 -0.34 -3.34
N ASP A 109 4.49 -0.89 -4.52
CA ASP A 109 5.85 -1.25 -4.89
C ASP A 109 6.76 -0.04 -5.08
N LEU A 110 6.30 0.98 -5.80
CA LEU A 110 7.07 2.21 -6.04
C LEU A 110 7.33 2.98 -4.73
N ALA A 111 6.29 3.19 -3.92
CA ALA A 111 6.44 3.87 -2.64
C ALA A 111 7.27 3.04 -1.65
N GLY A 112 7.08 1.72 -1.64
CA GLY A 112 7.87 0.82 -0.81
C GLY A 112 9.36 0.83 -1.19
N PHE A 113 9.69 0.82 -2.48
CA PHE A 113 11.07 0.91 -2.93
C PHE A 113 11.65 2.31 -2.72
N ALA A 114 10.85 3.36 -2.87
CA ALA A 114 11.26 4.71 -2.47
C ALA A 114 11.58 4.78 -0.96
N ALA A 115 10.72 4.21 -0.11
CA ALA A 115 10.96 4.15 1.34
C ALA A 115 12.25 3.39 1.68
N ALA A 116 12.54 2.29 0.99
CA ALA A 116 13.74 1.50 1.20
C ALA A 116 15.03 2.23 0.85
N THR A 117 14.98 3.08 -0.18
CA THR A 117 16.16 3.72 -0.78
C THR A 117 16.38 5.17 -0.32
N TYR A 118 15.32 5.88 0.06
CA TYR A 118 15.41 7.25 0.55
C TYR A 118 16.07 7.26 1.94
N GLN A 119 17.18 8.02 2.07
CA GLN A 119 17.97 8.09 3.30
C GLN A 119 18.32 6.73 3.93
N ARG A 120 18.44 5.67 3.12
CA ARG A 120 18.70 4.27 3.52
C ARG A 120 17.60 3.65 4.38
N GLY A 121 16.36 4.13 4.20
CA GLY A 121 15.18 3.61 4.86
C GLY A 121 14.40 4.66 5.65
N MET A 122 13.08 4.73 5.38
CA MET A 122 12.12 5.57 6.12
C MET A 122 10.86 4.75 6.43
N PRO A 123 10.07 5.08 7.47
CA PRO A 123 8.88 4.31 7.82
C PRO A 123 7.85 4.32 6.68
N LEU A 124 7.27 3.15 6.40
CA LEU A 124 6.28 2.92 5.36
C LEU A 124 4.96 2.45 5.96
N LEU A 125 3.85 3.03 5.51
CA LEU A 125 2.50 2.55 5.73
C LEU A 125 1.88 2.16 4.39
N GLN A 126 1.35 0.94 4.29
CA GLN A 126 0.61 0.47 3.12
C GLN A 126 -0.90 0.65 3.34
N ILE A 127 -1.58 1.29 2.40
CA ILE A 127 -3.04 1.41 2.35
C ILE A 127 -3.50 0.91 0.98
N PRO A 128 -3.64 -0.41 0.81
CA PRO A 128 -4.02 -1.01 -0.47
C PRO A 128 -5.49 -0.71 -0.81
N THR A 129 -5.74 -0.27 -2.05
CA THR A 129 -7.10 0.09 -2.52
C THR A 129 -7.65 -0.83 -3.61
N THR A 130 -6.87 -1.80 -4.09
CA THR A 130 -7.33 -2.86 -5.00
C THR A 130 -7.40 -4.19 -4.26
N LEU A 131 -8.30 -5.09 -4.66
CA LEU A 131 -8.42 -6.41 -4.03
C LEU A 131 -7.09 -7.18 -4.11
N LEU A 132 -6.44 -7.19 -5.28
CA LEU A 132 -5.14 -7.84 -5.45
C LEU A 132 -4.08 -7.30 -4.47
N ALA A 133 -4.05 -5.98 -4.24
CA ALA A 133 -3.12 -5.41 -3.29
C ALA A 133 -3.50 -5.72 -1.83
N GLN A 134 -4.79 -5.81 -1.52
CA GLN A 134 -5.27 -6.16 -0.18
C GLN A 134 -4.93 -7.60 0.22
N VAL A 135 -4.98 -8.53 -0.75
CA VAL A 135 -4.78 -9.97 -0.46
C VAL A 135 -3.36 -10.47 -0.73
N ASP A 136 -2.56 -9.73 -1.50
CA ASP A 136 -1.21 -10.17 -1.90
C ASP A 136 -0.15 -9.07 -1.77
N SER A 137 -0.13 -8.07 -2.66
CA SER A 137 1.07 -7.25 -2.86
C SER A 137 1.43 -6.31 -1.70
N SER A 138 0.50 -5.98 -0.79
CA SER A 138 0.79 -5.18 0.41
C SER A 138 1.46 -5.98 1.54
N VAL A 139 1.58 -7.29 1.40
CA VAL A 139 2.13 -8.20 2.42
C VAL A 139 3.39 -8.87 1.90
N GLY A 140 4.37 -9.09 2.79
CA GLY A 140 5.63 -9.78 2.45
C GLY A 140 6.79 -8.84 2.12
N GLY A 141 6.55 -7.53 2.00
CA GLY A 141 7.60 -6.52 1.85
C GLY A 141 8.35 -6.55 0.52
N LYS A 142 7.78 -7.19 -0.50
CA LYS A 142 8.34 -7.14 -1.86
C LYS A 142 8.06 -5.76 -2.45
N THR A 143 9.10 -5.04 -2.83
CA THR A 143 9.00 -3.73 -3.48
C THR A 143 9.91 -3.71 -4.68
N ALA A 144 9.44 -3.19 -5.82
CA ALA A 144 10.20 -3.29 -7.05
C ALA A 144 9.82 -2.25 -8.10
N VAL A 145 10.69 -2.10 -9.09
CA VAL A 145 10.43 -1.43 -10.36
C VAL A 145 10.64 -2.41 -11.51
N ASN A 146 9.99 -2.11 -12.63
CA ASN A 146 10.17 -2.84 -13.88
C ASN A 146 11.38 -2.30 -14.67
N HIS A 147 12.00 -3.20 -15.41
CA HIS A 147 13.02 -2.93 -16.39
C HIS A 147 12.57 -3.44 -17.77
N PRO A 148 12.98 -2.86 -18.91
CA PRO A 148 12.64 -3.38 -20.23
C PRO A 148 12.95 -4.87 -20.44
N LEU A 149 13.95 -5.40 -19.74
CA LEU A 149 14.37 -6.80 -19.81
C LEU A 149 13.71 -7.72 -18.78
N GLY A 150 12.84 -7.20 -17.88
CA GLY A 150 12.17 -8.05 -16.90
C GLY A 150 11.34 -7.27 -15.88
N LYS A 151 10.19 -7.85 -15.53
CA LYS A 151 9.31 -7.29 -14.50
C LYS A 151 9.83 -7.62 -13.10
N ASN A 152 9.75 -6.63 -12.18
CA ASN A 152 10.05 -6.80 -10.75
C ASN A 152 11.48 -7.31 -10.44
N MET A 153 12.42 -7.16 -11.37
CA MET A 153 13.78 -7.68 -11.19
C MET A 153 14.68 -6.78 -10.34
N ILE A 154 14.25 -5.55 -10.09
CA ILE A 154 15.03 -4.56 -9.34
C ILE A 154 14.15 -4.03 -8.21
N GLY A 155 14.60 -4.19 -6.98
CA GLY A 155 13.83 -3.79 -5.81
C GLY A 155 14.52 -4.13 -4.49
N ALA A 156 13.72 -4.11 -3.43
CA ALA A 156 14.17 -4.45 -2.08
C ALA A 156 13.08 -5.23 -1.33
N PHE A 157 13.50 -6.06 -0.38
CA PHE A 157 12.59 -6.56 0.65
C PHE A 157 12.51 -5.51 1.75
N TYR A 158 11.40 -4.77 1.80
CA TYR A 158 11.18 -3.69 2.73
C TYR A 158 9.82 -3.81 3.41
N GLN A 159 9.81 -4.22 4.67
CA GLN A 159 8.58 -4.43 5.42
C GLN A 159 7.93 -3.10 5.81
N PRO A 160 6.61 -2.95 5.66
CA PRO A 160 5.90 -1.79 6.17
C PRO A 160 5.85 -1.81 7.70
N SER A 161 5.64 -0.65 8.29
CA SER A 161 5.42 -0.51 9.74
C SER A 161 3.98 -0.87 10.14
N ALA A 162 3.04 -0.80 9.19
CA ALA A 162 1.66 -1.28 9.31
C ALA A 162 1.02 -1.40 7.92
N VAL A 163 -0.07 -2.15 7.84
CA VAL A 163 -0.96 -2.20 6.67
C VAL A 163 -2.39 -1.88 7.13
N ILE A 164 -3.08 -0.97 6.45
CA ILE A 164 -4.49 -0.66 6.69
C ILE A 164 -5.30 -1.07 5.46
N ILE A 165 -6.07 -2.12 5.59
CA ILE A 165 -6.94 -2.67 4.55
C ILE A 165 -8.37 -2.20 4.82
N ASP A 166 -8.80 -1.18 4.09
CA ASP A 166 -10.18 -0.72 4.12
C ASP A 166 -10.98 -1.37 2.99
N THR A 167 -11.83 -2.32 3.34
CA THR A 167 -12.66 -3.05 2.36
C THR A 167 -13.67 -2.14 1.65
N ALA A 168 -14.02 -0.97 2.22
CA ALA A 168 -14.88 0.00 1.55
C ALA A 168 -14.24 0.60 0.30
N THR A 169 -12.91 0.58 0.15
CA THR A 169 -12.24 1.07 -1.06
C THR A 169 -12.60 0.25 -2.30
N LEU A 170 -12.99 -1.02 -2.13
CA LEU A 170 -13.39 -1.91 -3.22
C LEU A 170 -14.68 -1.47 -3.92
N THR A 171 -15.52 -0.65 -3.27
CA THR A 171 -16.75 -0.15 -3.88
C THR A 171 -16.52 0.78 -5.07
N THR A 172 -15.33 1.35 -5.18
CA THR A 172 -14.92 2.22 -6.30
C THR A 172 -14.01 1.50 -7.30
N LEU A 173 -13.71 0.22 -7.05
CA LEU A 173 -12.80 -0.56 -7.88
C LEU A 173 -13.53 -1.04 -9.15
N PRO A 174 -12.97 -0.85 -10.37
CA PRO A 174 -13.53 -1.40 -11.59
C PRO A 174 -13.66 -2.92 -11.53
N ALA A 175 -14.73 -3.47 -12.13
CA ALA A 175 -15.02 -4.91 -12.10
C ALA A 175 -13.84 -5.78 -12.61
N ARG A 176 -13.09 -5.30 -13.62
CA ARG A 176 -11.90 -6.00 -14.12
C ARG A 176 -10.81 -6.14 -13.04
N GLU A 177 -10.57 -5.09 -12.29
CA GLU A 177 -9.56 -5.09 -11.21
C GLU A 177 -10.03 -5.92 -10.01
N LEU A 178 -11.34 -5.92 -9.74
CA LEU A 178 -11.93 -6.80 -8.73
C LEU A 178 -11.74 -8.27 -9.12
N ALA A 179 -12.05 -8.62 -10.38
CA ALA A 179 -11.86 -9.97 -10.91
C ALA A 179 -10.39 -10.44 -10.86
N ALA A 180 -9.44 -9.53 -11.16
CA ALA A 180 -8.01 -9.84 -11.05
C ALA A 180 -7.61 -10.18 -9.59
N GLY A 181 -8.13 -9.47 -8.62
CA GLY A 181 -7.91 -9.79 -7.20
C GLY A 181 -8.62 -11.08 -6.77
N ALA A 182 -9.84 -11.33 -7.27
CA ALA A 182 -10.57 -12.57 -7.00
C ALA A 182 -9.83 -13.81 -7.51
N ALA A 183 -9.16 -13.71 -8.67
CA ALA A 183 -8.31 -14.79 -9.16
C ALA A 183 -7.17 -15.15 -8.19
N GLU A 184 -6.59 -14.17 -7.51
CA GLU A 184 -5.57 -14.39 -6.48
C GLU A 184 -6.17 -15.08 -5.24
N VAL A 185 -7.37 -14.68 -4.82
CA VAL A 185 -8.10 -15.34 -3.71
C VAL A 185 -8.36 -16.81 -4.04
N ILE A 186 -8.84 -17.11 -5.26
CA ILE A 186 -9.06 -18.48 -5.73
C ILE A 186 -7.74 -19.26 -5.75
N LYS A 187 -6.65 -18.64 -6.19
CA LYS A 187 -5.31 -19.27 -6.19
C LYS A 187 -4.91 -19.73 -4.80
N TYR A 188 -5.14 -18.93 -3.75
CA TYR A 188 -4.85 -19.33 -2.38
C TYR A 188 -5.66 -20.55 -1.94
N GLY A 189 -6.95 -20.58 -2.25
CA GLY A 189 -7.79 -21.77 -2.00
C GLY A 189 -7.24 -23.02 -2.72
N ALA A 190 -7.03 -22.91 -4.02
CA ALA A 190 -6.59 -24.03 -4.86
C ALA A 190 -5.18 -24.56 -4.52
N ALA A 191 -4.27 -23.67 -4.11
CA ALA A 191 -2.87 -24.04 -3.90
C ALA A 191 -2.52 -24.35 -2.43
N CYS A 192 -3.25 -23.78 -1.44
CA CYS A 192 -2.82 -23.77 -0.07
C CYS A 192 -3.85 -24.28 0.93
N ASP A 193 -5.16 -24.20 0.64
CA ASP A 193 -6.23 -24.51 1.59
C ASP A 193 -7.48 -25.06 0.89
N ALA A 194 -7.61 -26.39 0.87
CA ALA A 194 -8.73 -27.07 0.23
C ALA A 194 -10.10 -26.70 0.86
N GLY A 195 -10.17 -26.53 2.19
CA GLY A 195 -11.41 -26.15 2.87
C GLY A 195 -11.83 -24.73 2.50
N PHE A 196 -10.87 -23.81 2.34
CA PHE A 196 -11.14 -22.47 1.83
C PHE A 196 -11.58 -22.50 0.36
N PHE A 197 -11.02 -23.40 -0.45
CA PHE A 197 -11.43 -23.57 -1.85
C PHE A 197 -12.89 -24.05 -1.96
N GLU A 198 -13.29 -25.07 -1.18
CA GLU A 198 -14.67 -25.55 -1.11
C GLU A 198 -15.64 -24.45 -0.63
N TRP A 199 -15.21 -23.65 0.34
CA TRP A 199 -15.99 -22.51 0.79
C TRP A 199 -16.16 -21.46 -0.31
N LEU A 200 -15.11 -21.15 -1.07
CA LEU A 200 -15.16 -20.22 -2.21
C LEU A 200 -16.13 -20.73 -3.29
N ASP A 201 -16.05 -22.01 -3.67
CA ASP A 201 -16.94 -22.62 -4.66
C ASP A 201 -18.42 -22.49 -4.28
N SER A 202 -18.72 -22.52 -2.99
CA SER A 202 -20.08 -22.41 -2.46
C SER A 202 -20.54 -20.97 -2.22
N ASN A 203 -19.65 -19.96 -2.21
CA ASN A 203 -19.96 -18.59 -1.78
C ASN A 203 -19.49 -17.48 -2.75
N LEU A 204 -18.79 -17.84 -3.83
CA LEU A 204 -18.44 -16.91 -4.92
C LEU A 204 -19.62 -16.87 -5.91
N GLU A 205 -20.45 -15.80 -5.82
CA GLU A 205 -21.45 -15.45 -6.83
C GLU A 205 -20.92 -14.37 -7.78
#